data_1270d3da018ae7eb0e229b69d9b13ad5
#
_entry.id   1270d3da018ae7eb0e229b69d9b13ad5
#
_cell.length_a   1.000
_cell.length_b   1.000
_cell.length_c   1.000
_cell.angle_alpha   90.00
_cell.angle_beta   90.00
_cell.angle_gamma   90.00
#
_symmetry.space_group_name_H-M   'P 1'
#
loop_
_entity.id
_entity.type
_entity.pdbx_description
1 polymer ?
#
loop_
_entity_poly.entity_id
_entity_poly.type
_entity_poly.pdbx_seq_one_letter_code
_entity_poly.pdbx_strand_id
1 'polypeptide(L)'
;MAGIRKAGPEDAATIARHRYPGESGEHLAVYADWVPGVMSEGRYLGWLDVQGGRVIGGAGLLLLHWQPSRTDPNPLRGRVVNVFVEAEFRRQGVARELLQALLTEARSRRLGVLNLGSSPEGRNLYASLGFQASETEMTMRLG
;
A
#
# COMPACT_ATOMS: atom_id res chain seq x y z
N MET A 1 21.44 9.40 1.85
CA MET A 1 20.47 10.25 1.18
C MET A 1 19.07 9.93 1.69
N ALA A 2 18.26 10.93 1.93
CA ALA A 2 16.90 10.73 2.40
C ALA A 2 15.90 10.94 1.27
N GLY A 3 14.80 10.20 1.28
CA GLY A 3 13.73 10.42 0.34
C GLY A 3 12.94 9.17 -0.01
N ILE A 4 11.87 9.41 -0.76
CA ILE A 4 10.98 8.36 -1.23
C ILE A 4 11.45 7.91 -2.61
N ARG A 5 11.54 6.60 -2.81
CA ARG A 5 11.80 5.99 -4.10
C ARG A 5 10.78 4.92 -4.42
N LYS A 6 10.66 4.56 -5.67
CA LYS A 6 9.85 3.41 -6.05
C LYS A 6 10.54 2.11 -5.60
N ALA A 7 9.73 1.16 -5.15
CA ALA A 7 10.21 -0.17 -4.81
C ALA A 7 10.39 -1.00 -6.07
N GLY A 8 11.38 -1.88 -6.05
CA GLY A 8 11.63 -2.87 -7.09
C GLY A 8 11.51 -4.29 -6.54
N PRO A 9 11.68 -5.30 -7.42
CA PRO A 9 11.57 -6.70 -6.99
C PRO A 9 12.58 -7.09 -5.91
N GLU A 10 13.72 -6.42 -5.85
CA GLU A 10 14.74 -6.64 -4.83
C GLU A 10 14.26 -6.22 -3.42
N ASP A 11 13.18 -5.46 -3.34
CA ASP A 11 12.60 -4.99 -2.07
C ASP A 11 11.54 -5.96 -1.51
N ALA A 12 11.32 -7.10 -2.16
CA ALA A 12 10.23 -8.02 -1.82
C ALA A 12 10.25 -8.46 -0.35
N ALA A 13 11.42 -8.77 0.19
CA ALA A 13 11.53 -9.18 1.61
C ALA A 13 11.17 -8.03 2.55
N THR A 14 11.57 -6.81 2.23
CA THR A 14 11.21 -5.61 3.00
C THR A 14 9.69 -5.39 2.97
N ILE A 15 9.09 -5.51 1.80
CA ILE A 15 7.65 -5.35 1.63
C ILE A 15 6.89 -6.40 2.45
N ALA A 16 7.35 -7.65 2.46
CA ALA A 16 6.76 -8.71 3.27
C ALA A 16 6.82 -8.37 4.76
N ARG A 17 7.94 -7.81 5.23
CA ARG A 17 8.06 -7.38 6.63
C ARG A 17 7.13 -6.22 6.96
N HIS A 18 6.88 -5.33 6.02
CA HIS A 18 5.91 -4.23 6.20
C HIS A 18 4.48 -4.75 6.28
N ARG A 19 4.18 -5.82 5.54
CA ARG A 19 2.88 -6.49 5.59
C ARG A 19 2.65 -7.15 6.95
N TYR A 20 3.68 -7.78 7.50
CA TYR A 20 3.61 -8.58 8.72
C TYR A 20 4.68 -8.10 9.71
N PRO A 21 4.58 -6.87 10.24
CA PRO A 21 5.62 -6.30 11.09
C PRO A 21 5.81 -7.11 12.38
N GLY A 22 7.07 -7.43 12.67
CA GLY A 22 7.43 -8.18 13.88
C GLY A 22 7.11 -9.66 13.84
N GLU A 23 6.58 -10.17 12.73
CA GLU A 23 6.23 -11.57 12.60
C GLU A 23 7.35 -12.40 11.97
N SER A 24 7.28 -13.71 12.18
CA SER A 24 8.10 -14.70 11.51
C SER A 24 7.18 -15.81 11.00
N GLY A 25 7.69 -16.64 10.11
CA GLY A 25 6.92 -17.76 9.58
C GLY A 25 6.90 -17.81 8.06
N GLU A 26 6.33 -18.89 7.55
CA GLU A 26 6.32 -19.19 6.12
C GLU A 26 5.55 -18.15 5.31
N HIS A 27 4.53 -17.55 5.88
CA HIS A 27 3.71 -16.55 5.17
C HIS A 27 4.54 -15.35 4.70
N LEU A 28 5.63 -15.00 5.39
CA LEU A 28 6.54 -13.95 4.94
C LEU A 28 7.23 -14.33 3.64
N ALA A 29 7.74 -15.58 3.55
CA ALA A 29 8.39 -16.06 2.34
C ALA A 29 7.38 -16.16 1.18
N VAL A 30 6.18 -16.65 1.45
CA VAL A 30 5.12 -16.72 0.42
C VAL A 30 4.83 -15.33 -0.15
N TYR A 31 4.69 -14.34 0.73
CA TYR A 31 4.41 -12.98 0.27
C TYR A 31 5.59 -12.39 -0.51
N ALA A 32 6.82 -12.57 0.00
CA ALA A 32 8.02 -12.08 -0.69
C ALA A 32 8.21 -12.72 -2.06
N ASP A 33 7.89 -14.01 -2.20
CA ASP A 33 7.98 -14.71 -3.48
C ASP A 33 6.92 -14.24 -4.48
N TRP A 34 5.78 -13.78 -3.98
CA TRP A 34 4.67 -13.29 -4.82
C TRP A 34 4.93 -11.90 -5.41
N VAL A 35 5.61 -11.04 -4.68
CA VAL A 35 5.77 -9.61 -5.04
C VAL A 35 6.43 -9.40 -6.40
N PRO A 36 7.57 -10.02 -6.73
CA PRO A 36 8.24 -9.74 -8.01
C PRO A 36 7.36 -10.03 -9.22
N GLY A 37 6.56 -11.09 -9.16
CA GLY A 37 5.66 -11.47 -10.26
C GLY A 37 4.58 -10.43 -10.51
N VAL A 38 3.93 -9.96 -9.46
CA VAL A 38 2.86 -8.96 -9.62
C VAL A 38 3.43 -7.59 -9.99
N MET A 39 4.66 -7.29 -9.58
CA MET A 39 5.36 -6.10 -10.05
C MET A 39 5.62 -6.17 -11.56
N SER A 40 6.12 -7.31 -12.05
CA SER A 40 6.39 -7.47 -13.47
C SER A 40 5.13 -7.42 -14.32
N GLU A 41 3.99 -7.81 -13.76
CA GLU A 41 2.68 -7.68 -14.42
C GLU A 41 2.10 -6.26 -14.35
N GLY A 42 2.78 -5.35 -13.66
CA GLY A 42 2.28 -3.98 -13.49
C GLY A 42 1.12 -3.86 -12.52
N ARG A 43 0.86 -4.87 -11.68
CA ARG A 43 -0.28 -4.89 -10.75
C ARG A 43 0.08 -4.51 -9.32
N TYR A 44 1.37 -4.39 -9.00
CA TYR A 44 1.84 -3.89 -7.71
C TYR A 44 2.81 -2.76 -7.94
N LEU A 45 2.56 -1.63 -7.28
CA LEU A 45 3.46 -0.48 -7.24
C LEU A 45 3.78 -0.21 -5.79
N GLY A 46 5.05 0.01 -5.49
CA GLY A 46 5.48 0.27 -4.12
C GLY A 46 6.34 1.52 -4.01
N TRP A 47 6.31 2.13 -2.85
CA TRP A 47 7.14 3.28 -2.48
C TRP A 47 7.79 3.00 -1.14
N LEU A 48 9.06 3.34 -1.04
CA LEU A 48 9.83 3.18 0.19
C LEU A 48 10.46 4.51 0.55
N ASP A 49 10.43 4.85 1.84
CA ASP A 49 11.16 6.00 2.37
C ASP A 49 12.50 5.50 2.90
N VAL A 50 13.58 6.05 2.37
CA VAL A 50 14.95 5.64 2.70
C VAL A 50 15.69 6.80 3.34
N GLN A 51 16.27 6.56 4.51
CA GLN A 51 17.09 7.52 5.21
C GLN A 51 18.40 6.86 5.65
N GLY A 52 19.53 7.45 5.25
CA GLY A 52 20.83 6.92 5.57
C GLY A 52 21.04 5.47 5.12
N GLY A 53 20.50 5.11 3.96
CA GLY A 53 20.59 3.74 3.45
C GLY A 53 19.64 2.74 4.09
N ARG A 54 18.82 3.18 5.05
CA ARG A 54 17.85 2.33 5.75
C ARG A 54 16.44 2.65 5.28
N VAL A 55 15.67 1.61 4.97
CA VAL A 55 14.23 1.76 4.69
C VAL A 55 13.49 1.96 6.00
N ILE A 56 12.82 3.09 6.16
CA ILE A 56 12.11 3.47 7.39
C ILE A 56 10.59 3.38 7.24
N GLY A 57 10.08 3.22 6.04
CA GLY A 57 8.65 3.08 5.81
C GLY A 57 8.34 2.71 4.38
N GLY A 58 7.09 2.39 4.14
CA GLY A 58 6.63 2.03 2.81
C GLY A 58 5.13 2.11 2.65
N ALA A 59 4.70 2.06 1.41
CA ALA A 59 3.30 1.96 1.01
C ALA A 59 3.22 1.24 -0.33
N GLY A 60 2.12 0.53 -0.55
CA GLY A 60 1.90 -0.21 -1.79
C GLY A 60 0.53 0.07 -2.40
N LEU A 61 0.44 -0.10 -3.70
CA LEU A 61 -0.79 0.04 -4.45
C LEU A 61 -0.97 -1.20 -5.32
N LEU A 62 -2.03 -1.95 -5.07
CA LEU A 62 -2.46 -3.04 -5.94
C LEU A 62 -3.48 -2.49 -6.94
N LEU A 63 -3.27 -2.79 -8.22
CA LEU A 63 -4.21 -2.47 -9.28
C LEU A 63 -5.11 -3.68 -9.50
N LEU A 64 -6.41 -3.47 -9.36
CA LEU A 64 -7.40 -4.53 -9.43
C LEU A 64 -8.32 -4.31 -10.61
N HIS A 65 -8.54 -5.34 -11.40
CA HIS A 65 -9.61 -5.38 -12.38
C HIS A 65 -10.91 -5.62 -11.63
N TRP A 66 -11.78 -4.62 -11.66
CA TRP A 66 -13.05 -4.67 -10.94
C TRP A 66 -14.21 -4.64 -11.95
N GLN A 67 -15.00 -3.61 -11.89
CA GLN A 67 -16.12 -3.41 -12.80
C GLN A 67 -16.41 -1.93 -12.93
N PRO A 68 -16.99 -1.49 -14.05
CA PRO A 68 -17.46 -0.12 -14.15
C PRO A 68 -18.54 0.15 -13.11
N SER A 69 -18.59 1.38 -12.62
CA SER A 69 -19.63 1.84 -11.71
C SER A 69 -20.53 2.85 -12.43
N ARG A 70 -21.59 3.24 -11.74
CA ARG A 70 -22.52 4.23 -12.29
C ARG A 70 -21.84 5.56 -12.61
N THR A 71 -20.85 5.94 -11.82
CA THR A 71 -20.20 7.25 -11.92
C THR A 71 -18.81 7.19 -12.55
N ASP A 72 -18.28 5.98 -12.82
CA ASP A 72 -16.95 5.82 -13.36
C ASP A 72 -16.90 4.62 -14.30
N PRO A 73 -16.65 4.84 -15.60
CA PRO A 73 -16.55 3.74 -16.56
C PRO A 73 -15.25 2.95 -16.44
N ASN A 74 -14.25 3.44 -15.71
CA ASN A 74 -12.97 2.74 -15.55
C ASN A 74 -13.15 1.53 -14.64
N PRO A 75 -12.92 0.30 -15.12
CA PRO A 75 -13.05 -0.90 -14.29
C PRO A 75 -11.87 -1.12 -13.33
N LEU A 76 -10.78 -0.38 -13.50
CA LEU A 76 -9.62 -0.52 -12.64
C LEU A 76 -9.83 0.22 -11.32
N ARG A 77 -9.44 -0.43 -10.24
CA ARG A 77 -9.42 0.14 -8.89
C ARG A 77 -8.07 -0.07 -8.26
N GLY A 78 -7.74 0.77 -7.29
CA GLY A 78 -6.54 0.62 -6.51
C GLY A 78 -6.86 0.16 -5.09
N ARG A 79 -6.02 -0.72 -4.55
CA ARG A 79 -6.06 -1.11 -3.15
C ARG A 79 -4.75 -0.67 -2.51
N VAL A 80 -4.84 0.20 -1.51
CA VAL A 80 -3.68 0.61 -0.73
C VAL A 80 -3.34 -0.50 0.25
N VAL A 81 -2.09 -0.94 0.25
CA VAL A 81 -1.60 -2.04 1.07
C VAL A 81 -0.24 -1.70 1.65
N ASN A 82 0.15 -2.42 2.70
CA ASN A 82 1.53 -2.39 3.22
C ASN A 82 2.01 -1.01 3.63
N VAL A 83 1.12 -0.20 4.18
CA VAL A 83 1.51 1.10 4.75
C VAL A 83 2.15 0.84 6.11
N PHE A 84 3.42 1.18 6.23
CA PHE A 84 4.20 0.90 7.42
C PHE A 84 5.24 2.00 7.65
N VAL A 85 5.46 2.34 8.90
CA VAL A 85 6.54 3.25 9.32
C VAL A 85 7.20 2.65 10.56
N GLU A 86 8.55 2.60 10.55
CA GLU A 86 9.31 2.16 11.71
C GLU A 86 8.94 3.00 12.94
N ALA A 87 8.89 2.36 14.12
CA ALA A 87 8.39 2.98 15.34
C ALA A 87 9.09 4.32 15.66
N GLU A 88 10.41 4.38 15.47
CA GLU A 88 11.20 5.58 15.75
C GLU A 88 10.91 6.75 14.82
N PHE A 89 10.25 6.50 13.70
CA PHE A 89 9.97 7.52 12.69
C PHE A 89 8.49 7.87 12.60
N ARG A 90 7.67 7.35 13.50
CA ARG A 90 6.24 7.65 13.54
C ARG A 90 5.98 9.08 14.00
N ARG A 91 4.82 9.62 13.62
CA ARG A 91 4.37 10.98 13.94
C ARG A 91 5.27 12.08 13.37
N GLN A 92 5.99 11.76 12.28
CA GLN A 92 6.86 12.71 11.58
C GLN A 92 6.41 12.95 10.14
N GLY A 93 5.21 12.49 9.79
CA GLY A 93 4.65 12.70 8.45
C GLY A 93 5.14 11.71 7.40
N VAL A 94 5.86 10.65 7.76
CA VAL A 94 6.40 9.68 6.80
C VAL A 94 5.28 8.97 6.03
N ALA A 95 4.28 8.44 6.74
CA ALA A 95 3.15 7.76 6.09
C ALA A 95 2.39 8.71 5.17
N ARG A 96 2.20 9.96 5.60
CA ARG A 96 1.51 10.96 4.77
C ARG A 96 2.26 11.21 3.46
N GLU A 97 3.57 11.38 3.53
CA GLU A 97 4.38 11.61 2.33
C GLU A 97 4.34 10.41 1.38
N LEU A 98 4.43 9.19 1.92
CA LEU A 98 4.32 7.97 1.13
C LEU A 98 2.96 7.88 0.44
N LEU A 99 1.89 8.17 1.17
CA LEU A 99 0.54 8.15 0.63
C LEU A 99 0.31 9.25 -0.41
N GLN A 100 0.92 10.41 -0.24
CA GLN A 100 0.85 11.47 -1.25
C GLN A 100 1.52 11.05 -2.56
N ALA A 101 2.66 10.37 -2.49
CA ALA A 101 3.32 9.82 -3.68
C ALA A 101 2.43 8.78 -4.37
N LEU A 102 1.83 7.89 -3.59
CA LEU A 102 0.89 6.88 -4.09
C LEU A 102 -0.33 7.53 -4.74
N LEU A 103 -0.92 8.55 -4.10
CA LEU A 103 -2.08 9.24 -4.63
C LEU A 103 -1.77 9.96 -5.94
N THR A 104 -0.59 10.55 -6.06
CA THR A 104 -0.14 11.18 -7.30
C THR A 104 -0.13 10.17 -8.45
N GLU A 105 0.42 8.98 -8.20
CA GLU A 105 0.45 7.90 -9.20
C GLU A 105 -0.96 7.45 -9.56
N ALA A 106 -1.81 7.25 -8.55
CA ALA A 106 -3.19 6.81 -8.76
C ALA A 106 -3.97 7.81 -9.63
N ARG A 107 -3.79 9.11 -9.37
CA ARG A 107 -4.44 10.15 -10.16
C ARG A 107 -3.91 10.19 -11.60
N SER A 108 -2.60 10.00 -11.78
CA SER A 108 -2.01 9.99 -13.12
C SER A 108 -2.53 8.82 -13.96
N ARG A 109 -2.90 7.71 -13.31
CA ARG A 109 -3.50 6.55 -13.96
C ARG A 109 -5.02 6.66 -14.09
N ARG A 110 -5.60 7.75 -13.62
CA ARG A 110 -7.05 8.02 -13.66
C ARG A 110 -7.87 6.93 -12.96
N LEU A 111 -7.33 6.40 -11.85
CA LEU A 111 -8.10 5.48 -11.01
C LEU A 111 -9.21 6.27 -10.32
N GLY A 112 -10.45 5.81 -10.47
CA GLY A 112 -11.60 6.49 -9.88
C GLY A 112 -11.80 6.18 -8.40
N VAL A 113 -11.33 5.02 -7.95
CA VAL A 113 -11.58 4.56 -6.58
C VAL A 113 -10.33 3.90 -6.01
N LEU A 114 -9.98 4.29 -4.79
CA LEU A 114 -9.01 3.61 -3.94
C LEU A 114 -9.72 3.14 -2.69
N ASN A 115 -9.36 1.94 -2.21
CA ASN A 115 -9.81 1.47 -0.92
C ASN A 115 -8.66 0.91 -0.10
N LEU A 116 -8.89 0.71 1.20
CA LEU A 116 -7.91 0.15 2.10
C LEU A 116 -8.60 -0.40 3.34
N GLY A 117 -7.89 -1.29 4.05
CA GLY A 117 -8.27 -1.67 5.39
C GLY A 117 -7.46 -0.83 6.37
N SER A 118 -8.12 -0.25 7.37
CA SER A 118 -7.45 0.63 8.33
C SER A 118 -7.47 0.02 9.73
N SER A 119 -6.31 0.12 10.41
CA SER A 119 -6.28 -0.03 11.85
C SER A 119 -6.92 1.20 12.51
N PRO A 120 -7.38 1.09 13.78
CA PRO A 120 -7.89 2.28 14.47
C PRO A 120 -6.90 3.44 14.52
N GLU A 121 -5.61 3.14 14.67
CA GLU A 121 -4.55 4.16 14.75
C GLU A 121 -4.37 4.91 13.43
N GLY A 122 -4.58 4.25 12.29
CA GLY A 122 -4.41 4.87 10.97
C GLY A 122 -5.60 5.66 10.48
N ARG A 123 -6.75 5.49 11.11
CA ARG A 123 -8.03 6.02 10.61
C ARG A 123 -8.00 7.54 10.43
N ASN A 124 -7.44 8.28 11.38
CA ASN A 124 -7.37 9.74 11.31
C ASN A 124 -6.52 10.22 10.13
N LEU A 125 -5.40 9.56 9.89
CA LEU A 125 -4.54 9.89 8.76
C LEU A 125 -5.28 9.69 7.44
N TYR A 126 -5.90 8.53 7.27
CA TYR A 126 -6.62 8.24 6.02
C TYR A 126 -7.80 9.18 5.82
N ALA A 127 -8.56 9.47 6.87
CA ALA A 127 -9.66 10.42 6.80
C ALA A 127 -9.16 11.81 6.39
N SER A 128 -8.01 12.25 6.91
CA SER A 128 -7.43 13.54 6.57
C SER A 128 -7.00 13.63 5.10
N LEU A 129 -6.77 12.49 4.45
CA LEU A 129 -6.41 12.41 3.04
C LEU A 129 -7.63 12.25 2.12
N GLY A 130 -8.83 12.13 2.69
CA GLY A 130 -10.08 12.05 1.93
C GLY A 130 -10.71 10.66 1.88
N PHE A 131 -10.13 9.66 2.58
CA PHE A 131 -10.77 8.35 2.67
C PHE A 131 -11.96 8.41 3.61
N GLN A 132 -13.04 7.74 3.20
CA GLN A 132 -14.28 7.67 3.99
C GLN A 132 -14.53 6.21 4.38
N ALA A 133 -14.87 6.00 5.65
CA ALA A 133 -15.21 4.67 6.15
C ALA A 133 -16.54 4.20 5.58
N SER A 134 -16.64 2.89 5.31
CA SER A 134 -17.86 2.25 4.84
C SER A 134 -18.10 0.98 5.65
N GLU A 135 -19.36 0.71 5.98
CA GLU A 135 -19.77 -0.50 6.71
C GLU A 135 -20.57 -1.45 5.83
N THR A 136 -20.45 -1.33 4.51
CA THR A 136 -21.21 -2.17 3.59
C THR A 136 -20.52 -3.48 3.23
N GLU A 137 -19.26 -3.65 3.63
CA GLU A 137 -18.48 -4.85 3.33
C GLU A 137 -18.77 -5.96 4.33
N MET A 138 -18.98 -7.17 3.82
CA MET A 138 -19.09 -8.38 4.62
C MET A 138 -18.11 -9.41 4.07
N THR A 139 -17.42 -10.16 4.92
CA THR A 139 -16.37 -11.10 4.54
C THR A 139 -16.71 -12.50 5.05
N MET A 140 -16.55 -13.49 4.19
CA MET A 140 -16.65 -14.90 4.57
C MET A 140 -15.36 -15.61 4.16
N ARG A 141 -14.78 -16.39 5.05
CA ARG A 141 -13.64 -17.24 4.73
C ARG A 141 -14.17 -18.64 4.38
N LEU A 142 -13.68 -19.19 3.28
CA LEU A 142 -14.22 -20.44 2.74
C LEU A 142 -13.33 -21.65 2.97
N GLY A 143 -12.38 -21.53 3.84
CA GLY A 143 -11.51 -22.67 4.13
C GLY A 143 -10.65 -22.50 5.32
#